data_29de53d5f8cf32f95f417f0babfc2b9a
#
_entry.id   29de53d5f8cf32f95f417f0babfc2b9a
#
_cell.length_a   1.000
_cell.length_b   1.000
_cell.length_c   1.000
_cell.angle_alpha   90.00
_cell.angle_beta   90.00
_cell.angle_gamma   90.00
#
_symmetry.space_group_name_H-M   'P 1'
#
loop_
_entity.id
_entity.type
_entity.pdbx_description
1 polymer ?
#
loop_
_entity_poly.entity_id
_entity_poly.type
_entity_poly.pdbx_seq_one_letter_code
_entity_poly.pdbx_strand_id
1 'polypeptide(L)'
;YYSAMERVLGECCRVLRNRRYLALYVSDSWKKRKGGPKGSGAGTFMPIGFELFSIMRRQLEAVDIVTVVRQNAKLGKGNWHKVAEEENFFLRGFNYLFIMKKVTDRPGEPRAAATPAAQRDQAGKDRAPHRAPRGRS
;
A
#
# COMPACT_ATOMS: atom_id res chain seq x y z
N TYR A 1 -15.66 10.76 -7.04
CA TYR A 1 -15.11 9.40 -6.86
C TYR A 1 -14.69 9.16 -5.41
N TYR A 2 -13.80 9.96 -4.83
CA TYR A 2 -13.27 9.73 -3.48
C TYR A 2 -14.36 9.76 -2.39
N SER A 3 -15.29 10.72 -2.45
CA SER A 3 -16.41 10.80 -1.52
C SER A 3 -17.34 9.58 -1.58
N ALA A 4 -17.54 9.02 -2.78
CA ALA A 4 -18.30 7.79 -2.94
C ALA A 4 -17.54 6.59 -2.34
N MET A 5 -16.24 6.51 -2.61
CA MET A 5 -15.39 5.45 -2.04
C MET A 5 -15.27 5.55 -0.52
N GLU A 6 -15.20 6.75 0.04
CA GLU A 6 -15.20 6.96 1.50
C GLU A 6 -16.46 6.38 2.15
N ARG A 7 -17.63 6.59 1.54
CA ARG A 7 -18.89 5.99 2.01
C ARG A 7 -18.85 4.47 1.93
N VAL A 8 -18.40 3.91 0.80
CA VAL A 8 -18.28 2.46 0.62
C VAL A 8 -17.33 1.85 1.64
N LEU A 9 -16.14 2.44 1.81
CA LEU A 9 -15.15 1.96 2.79
C LEU A 9 -15.66 2.10 4.23
N GLY A 10 -16.42 3.18 4.54
CA GLY A 10 -17.08 3.36 5.82
C GLY A 10 -18.08 2.23 6.11
N GLU A 11 -18.90 1.84 5.12
CA GLU A 11 -19.83 0.71 5.27
C GLU A 11 -19.09 -0.63 5.40
N CYS A 12 -18.01 -0.83 4.65
CA CYS A 12 -17.14 -2.00 4.84
C CYS A 12 -16.61 -2.08 6.27
N CYS A 13 -16.12 -0.95 6.80
CA CYS A 13 -15.65 -0.86 8.18
C CYS A 13 -16.77 -1.12 9.19
N ARG A 14 -17.98 -0.62 8.94
CA ARG A 14 -19.14 -0.81 9.83
C ARG A 14 -19.49 -2.28 9.97
N VAL A 15 -19.58 -3.02 8.86
CA VAL A 15 -19.98 -4.45 8.86
C VAL A 15 -18.82 -5.39 9.24
N LEU A 16 -17.58 -4.93 9.12
CA LEU A 16 -16.40 -5.72 9.47
C LEU A 16 -16.38 -5.96 10.99
N ARG A 17 -16.26 -7.22 11.41
CA ARG A 17 -16.09 -7.57 12.81
C ARG A 17 -14.76 -7.07 13.35
N ASN A 18 -14.72 -6.74 14.66
CA ASN A 18 -13.48 -6.35 15.33
C ASN A 18 -12.38 -7.42 15.16
N ARG A 19 -11.11 -6.99 15.06
CA ARG A 19 -9.92 -7.81 14.83
C ARG A 19 -9.90 -8.56 13.49
N ARG A 20 -10.81 -8.21 12.55
CA ARG A 20 -10.81 -8.75 11.18
C ARG A 20 -10.15 -7.79 10.22
N TYR A 21 -9.86 -8.29 9.02
CA TYR A 21 -9.07 -7.60 8.02
C TYR A 21 -9.93 -7.15 6.84
N LEU A 22 -9.60 -5.99 6.31
CA LEU A 22 -10.07 -5.49 5.01
C LEU A 22 -8.85 -5.46 4.08
N ALA A 23 -8.96 -6.09 2.93
CA ALA A 23 -7.96 -6.02 1.88
C ALA A 23 -8.52 -5.22 0.70
N LEU A 24 -7.83 -4.15 0.31
CA LEU A 24 -8.19 -3.34 -0.84
C LEU A 24 -7.14 -3.51 -1.95
N TYR A 25 -7.59 -4.09 -3.07
CA TYR A 25 -6.78 -4.18 -4.28
C TYR A 25 -7.09 -3.00 -5.20
N VAL A 26 -6.09 -2.18 -5.52
CA VAL A 26 -6.29 -0.94 -6.27
C VAL A 26 -5.07 -0.58 -7.12
N SER A 27 -5.31 0.14 -8.19
CA SER A 27 -4.30 0.71 -9.08
C SER A 27 -4.47 2.22 -9.15
N ASP A 28 -3.38 2.92 -9.28
CA ASP A 28 -3.39 4.32 -9.64
C ASP A 28 -3.85 4.52 -11.10
N SER A 29 -4.24 5.71 -11.43
CA SER A 29 -4.74 6.06 -12.75
C SER A 29 -4.13 7.36 -13.26
N TRP A 30 -4.37 7.61 -14.52
CA TRP A 30 -3.98 8.82 -15.22
C TRP A 30 -5.20 9.47 -15.85
N LYS A 31 -5.51 10.69 -15.50
CA LYS A 31 -6.63 11.43 -16.05
C LYS A 31 -6.16 12.26 -17.26
N LYS A 32 -6.65 11.90 -18.43
CA LYS A 32 -6.38 12.70 -19.65
C LYS A 32 -6.96 14.11 -19.50
N ARG A 33 -6.21 15.11 -19.94
CA ARG A 33 -6.68 16.49 -20.01
C ARG A 33 -7.72 16.63 -21.12
N LYS A 34 -8.91 17.13 -20.81
CA LYS A 34 -9.91 17.46 -21.83
C LYS A 34 -9.46 18.72 -22.57
N GLY A 35 -9.46 18.70 -23.93
CA GLY A 35 -9.19 19.86 -24.75
C GLY A 35 -7.74 20.13 -25.15
N GLY A 36 -6.82 19.20 -24.87
CA GLY A 36 -5.47 19.25 -25.43
C GLY A 36 -5.43 18.81 -26.91
N PRO A 37 -4.37 19.19 -27.69
CA PRO A 37 -4.19 18.71 -29.05
C PRO A 37 -4.29 17.20 -29.13
N LYS A 38 -4.91 16.65 -30.19
CA LYS A 38 -4.95 15.21 -30.42
C LYS A 38 -3.51 14.68 -30.45
N GLY A 39 -3.18 13.80 -29.48
CA GLY A 39 -1.82 13.24 -29.37
C GLY A 39 -0.97 13.84 -28.27
N SER A 40 -1.31 14.98 -27.66
CA SER A 40 -0.68 15.40 -26.42
C SER A 40 -1.17 14.50 -25.30
N GLY A 41 -0.32 13.62 -24.83
CA GLY A 41 -0.58 12.74 -23.70
C GLY A 41 -0.71 13.49 -22.36
N ALA A 42 -0.76 14.82 -22.38
CA ALA A 42 -0.85 15.68 -21.23
C ALA A 42 -2.02 15.30 -20.33
N GLY A 43 -1.70 14.65 -19.23
CA GLY A 43 -2.64 14.17 -18.23
C GLY A 43 -2.16 14.52 -16.83
N THR A 44 -3.00 14.18 -15.86
CA THR A 44 -2.65 14.32 -14.44
C THR A 44 -2.62 12.95 -13.80
N PHE A 45 -1.55 12.65 -13.12
CA PHE A 45 -1.43 11.45 -12.29
C PHE A 45 -2.43 11.52 -11.13
N MET A 46 -3.15 10.43 -10.92
CA MET A 46 -4.09 10.26 -9.82
C MET A 46 -3.59 9.15 -8.90
N PRO A 47 -3.06 9.48 -7.71
CA PRO A 47 -2.56 8.49 -6.74
C PRO A 47 -3.73 7.86 -5.98
N ILE A 48 -4.61 7.17 -6.71
CA ILE A 48 -5.87 6.62 -6.17
C ILE A 48 -5.60 5.68 -4.99
N GLY A 49 -4.54 4.87 -5.10
CA GLY A 49 -4.17 3.93 -4.04
C GLY A 49 -3.90 4.63 -2.73
N PHE A 50 -3.05 5.65 -2.73
CA PHE A 50 -2.66 6.37 -1.50
C PHE A 50 -3.79 7.22 -0.92
N GLU A 51 -4.64 7.80 -1.78
CA GLU A 51 -5.83 8.53 -1.32
C GLU A 51 -6.81 7.59 -0.60
N LEU A 52 -7.09 6.43 -1.17
CA LEU A 52 -7.96 5.43 -0.54
C LEU A 52 -7.32 4.83 0.73
N PHE A 53 -6.01 4.61 0.72
CA PHE A 53 -5.27 4.19 1.91
C PHE A 53 -5.41 5.22 3.04
N SER A 54 -5.28 6.52 2.74
CA SER A 54 -5.46 7.59 3.71
C SER A 54 -6.88 7.63 4.29
N ILE A 55 -7.89 7.39 3.45
CA ILE A 55 -9.29 7.27 3.90
C ILE A 55 -9.46 6.08 4.85
N MET A 56 -8.95 4.90 4.49
CA MET A 56 -9.04 3.71 5.34
C MET A 56 -8.34 3.88 6.68
N ARG A 57 -7.19 4.55 6.72
CA ARG A 57 -6.41 4.79 7.95
C ARG A 57 -7.14 5.60 9.01
N ARG A 58 -8.22 6.29 8.67
CA ARG A 58 -9.05 7.03 9.65
C ARG A 58 -9.83 6.07 10.57
N GLN A 59 -10.10 4.85 10.13
CA GLN A 59 -10.96 3.88 10.82
C GLN A 59 -10.29 2.51 11.07
N LEU A 60 -9.20 2.23 10.37
CA LEU A 60 -8.50 0.96 10.39
C LEU A 60 -7.00 1.15 10.64
N GLU A 61 -6.37 0.16 11.26
CA GLU A 61 -4.92 0.09 11.37
C GLU A 61 -4.32 -0.52 10.10
N ALA A 62 -3.25 0.09 9.59
CA ALA A 62 -2.49 -0.49 8.49
C ALA A 62 -1.66 -1.68 9.02
N VAL A 63 -1.79 -2.83 8.36
CA VAL A 63 -1.04 -4.04 8.67
C VAL A 63 0.09 -4.23 7.68
N ASP A 64 -0.21 -4.11 6.36
CA ASP A 64 0.79 -4.31 5.32
C ASP A 64 0.37 -3.65 4.00
N ILE A 65 1.36 -3.43 3.13
CA ILE A 65 1.20 -2.94 1.77
C ILE A 65 1.95 -3.90 0.84
N VAL A 66 1.21 -4.68 0.07
CA VAL A 66 1.78 -5.63 -0.87
C VAL A 66 1.72 -5.06 -2.28
N THR A 67 2.83 -5.09 -2.98
CA THR A 67 2.90 -4.75 -4.41
C THR A 67 2.62 -5.99 -5.25
N VAL A 68 1.54 -5.97 -6.01
CA VAL A 68 1.14 -7.07 -6.90
C VAL A 68 1.58 -6.75 -8.31
N VAL A 69 2.64 -7.39 -8.77
CA VAL A 69 3.17 -7.20 -10.13
C VAL A 69 2.19 -7.75 -11.17
N ARG A 70 1.88 -6.94 -12.16
CA ARG A 70 1.04 -7.34 -13.29
C ARG A 70 1.90 -8.03 -14.36
N GLN A 71 1.62 -9.28 -14.62
CA GLN A 71 2.16 -9.98 -15.80
C GLN A 71 1.35 -9.56 -17.04
N ASN A 72 1.58 -8.34 -17.50
CA ASN A 72 0.73 -7.76 -18.52
C ASN A 72 1.47 -7.59 -19.84
N ALA A 73 1.21 -8.48 -20.77
CA ALA A 73 1.68 -8.37 -22.17
C ALA A 73 1.21 -7.04 -22.87
N LYS A 74 0.25 -6.33 -22.30
CA LYS A 74 -0.22 -5.04 -22.84
C LYS A 74 0.75 -3.89 -22.60
N LEU A 75 1.64 -3.95 -21.62
CA LEU A 75 2.68 -2.93 -21.44
C LEU A 75 3.72 -2.95 -22.58
N GLY A 76 3.93 -4.12 -23.19
CA GLY A 76 4.76 -4.28 -24.38
C GLY A 76 4.02 -4.06 -25.71
N LYS A 77 2.70 -3.93 -25.70
CA LYS A 77 1.87 -3.69 -26.90
C LYS A 77 1.44 -2.23 -26.92
N GLY A 78 2.05 -1.46 -27.79
CA GLY A 78 1.67 -0.06 -28.02
C GLY A 78 2.78 0.93 -27.68
N ASN A 79 2.52 2.20 -28.00
CA ASN A 79 3.47 3.29 -27.88
C ASN A 79 3.66 3.84 -26.45
N TRP A 80 3.34 3.03 -25.41
CA TRP A 80 3.38 3.52 -24.03
C TRP A 80 4.79 3.90 -23.57
N HIS A 81 5.83 3.16 -24.04
CA HIS A 81 7.22 3.52 -23.76
C HIS A 81 7.58 4.88 -24.34
N LYS A 82 7.23 5.11 -25.61
CA LYS A 82 7.47 6.38 -26.28
C LYS A 82 6.75 7.54 -25.59
N VAL A 83 5.48 7.34 -25.24
CA VAL A 83 4.69 8.34 -24.50
C VAL A 83 5.27 8.60 -23.11
N ALA A 84 5.77 7.58 -22.42
CA ALA A 84 6.40 7.73 -21.12
C ALA A 84 7.72 8.54 -21.19
N GLU A 85 8.49 8.32 -22.25
CA GLU A 85 9.71 9.09 -22.52
C GLU A 85 9.39 10.55 -22.88
N GLU A 86 8.45 10.77 -23.80
CA GLU A 86 8.03 12.10 -24.24
C GLU A 86 7.42 12.94 -23.11
N GLU A 87 6.68 12.30 -22.18
CA GLU A 87 5.97 12.99 -21.11
C GLU A 87 6.65 12.83 -19.74
N ASN A 88 7.84 12.24 -19.71
CA ASN A 88 8.69 12.09 -18.54
C ASN A 88 7.95 11.47 -17.33
N PHE A 89 7.36 10.27 -17.52
CA PHE A 89 6.77 9.49 -16.43
C PHE A 89 7.18 8.02 -16.47
N PHE A 90 7.11 7.36 -15.33
CA PHE A 90 7.42 5.93 -15.23
C PHE A 90 6.20 5.06 -15.48
N LEU A 91 6.35 4.03 -16.33
CA LEU A 91 5.32 3.00 -16.52
C LEU A 91 5.24 2.13 -15.26
N ARG A 92 4.03 2.03 -14.70
CA ARG A 92 3.77 1.21 -13.52
C ARG A 92 3.22 -0.14 -13.90
N GLY A 93 3.97 -1.19 -13.57
CA GLY A 93 3.61 -2.58 -13.81
C GLY A 93 2.99 -3.28 -12.60
N PHE A 94 2.45 -2.55 -11.62
CA PHE A 94 1.94 -3.14 -10.39
C PHE A 94 0.64 -2.49 -9.91
N ASN A 95 -0.03 -3.18 -9.01
CA ASN A 95 -1.15 -2.67 -8.22
C ASN A 95 -0.81 -2.80 -6.74
N TYR A 96 -1.51 -2.05 -5.89
CA TYR A 96 -1.41 -2.18 -4.44
C TYR A 96 -2.45 -3.18 -3.93
N LEU A 97 -2.07 -3.93 -2.91
CA LEU A 97 -2.97 -4.64 -2.03
C LEU A 97 -2.73 -4.12 -0.62
N PHE A 98 -3.60 -3.23 -0.15
CA PHE A 98 -3.56 -2.70 1.21
C PHE A 98 -4.25 -3.67 2.15
N ILE A 99 -3.57 -4.08 3.21
CA ILE A 99 -4.11 -4.95 4.24
C ILE A 99 -4.32 -4.12 5.50
N MET A 100 -5.57 -3.96 5.88
CA MET A 100 -6.01 -3.14 7.00
C MET A 100 -6.72 -4.01 8.04
N LYS A 101 -6.62 -3.65 9.31
CA LYS A 101 -7.25 -4.37 10.43
C LYS A 101 -8.18 -3.45 11.20
N LYS A 102 -9.38 -3.91 11.50
CA LYS A 102 -10.27 -3.21 12.40
C LYS A 102 -9.86 -3.50 13.84
N VAL A 103 -9.49 -2.44 14.56
CA VAL A 103 -9.23 -2.48 15.99
C VAL A 103 -10.19 -1.50 16.63
N THR A 104 -11.21 -2.02 17.32
CA THR A 104 -12.12 -1.20 18.11
C THR A 104 -11.69 -1.34 19.56
N ASP A 105 -11.23 -0.26 20.15
CA ASP A 105 -10.93 -0.22 21.58
C ASP A 105 -12.25 -0.52 22.33
N ARG A 106 -12.18 -1.46 23.24
CA ARG A 106 -13.29 -1.63 24.19
C ARG A 106 -13.34 -0.38 25.08
N PRO A 107 -14.52 0.20 25.38
CA PRO A 107 -14.60 1.26 26.35
C PRO A 107 -13.98 0.79 27.66
N GLY A 108 -12.86 1.42 28.09
CA GLY A 108 -12.15 1.09 29.32
C GLY A 108 -10.84 0.32 29.16
N GLU A 109 -10.43 -0.10 27.97
CA GLU A 109 -9.11 -0.70 27.76
C GLU A 109 -8.11 0.41 27.38
N PRO A 110 -7.02 0.62 28.15
CA PRO A 110 -6.04 1.65 27.81
C PRO A 110 -5.41 1.30 26.46
N ARG A 111 -5.44 2.26 25.54
CA ARG A 111 -4.78 2.15 24.23
C ARG A 111 -3.33 1.77 24.47
N ALA A 112 -2.94 0.55 24.09
CA ALA A 112 -1.56 0.13 24.13
C ALA A 112 -0.75 1.14 23.36
N ALA A 113 0.11 1.89 24.07
CA ALA A 113 1.01 2.88 23.49
C ALA A 113 1.77 2.18 22.35
N ALA A 114 1.73 2.74 21.16
CA ALA A 114 2.48 2.26 20.03
C ALA A 114 3.94 2.18 20.46
N THR A 115 4.47 0.98 20.61
CA THR A 115 5.87 0.76 20.97
C THR A 115 6.70 1.36 19.83
N PRO A 116 7.55 2.38 20.10
CA PRO A 116 8.38 2.96 19.07
C PRO A 116 9.27 1.86 18.47
N ALA A 117 9.40 1.83 17.16
CA ALA A 117 10.17 0.83 16.40
C ALA A 117 11.66 0.76 16.80
N ALA A 118 12.15 1.69 17.62
CA ALA A 118 13.54 1.79 18.05
C ALA A 118 14.00 0.72 19.06
N GLN A 119 13.10 -0.07 19.67
CA GLN A 119 13.50 -1.04 20.69
C GLN A 119 13.73 -2.47 20.19
N ARG A 120 13.54 -2.74 18.88
CA ARG A 120 13.77 -4.09 18.33
C ARG A 120 15.23 -4.44 18.03
N ASP A 121 16.11 -3.45 17.92
CA ASP A 121 17.50 -3.68 17.51
C ASP A 121 18.48 -4.02 18.64
N GLN A 122 18.09 -3.93 19.91
CA GLN A 122 19.01 -4.20 21.01
C GLN A 122 18.95 -5.64 21.57
N ALA A 123 17.87 -6.38 21.30
CA ALA A 123 17.74 -7.76 21.80
C ALA A 123 18.54 -8.80 20.99
N GLY A 124 19.15 -8.42 19.87
CA GLY A 124 19.90 -9.32 19.00
C GLY A 124 21.42 -9.35 19.21
N LYS A 125 21.98 -8.45 20.05
CA LYS A 125 23.45 -8.31 20.19
C LYS A 125 24.09 -9.13 21.32
N ASP A 126 23.31 -9.71 22.22
CA ASP A 126 23.85 -10.44 23.37
C ASP A 126 23.96 -11.96 23.18
N ARG A 127 23.78 -12.47 21.97
CA ARG A 127 24.14 -13.87 21.70
C ARG A 127 25.59 -13.98 21.26
N ALA A 128 26.47 -14.19 22.23
CA ALA A 128 27.86 -14.57 22.00
C ALA A 128 27.93 -15.87 21.17
N PRO A 129 28.90 -16.01 20.24
CA PRO A 129 29.04 -17.21 19.45
C PRO A 129 29.56 -18.35 20.33
N HIS A 130 28.79 -19.43 20.42
CA HIS A 130 29.20 -20.68 21.08
C HIS A 130 30.39 -21.28 20.30
N ARG A 131 31.56 -21.21 20.89
CA ARG A 131 32.83 -21.74 20.38
C ARG A 131 32.77 -23.29 20.46
N ALA A 132 32.72 -23.95 19.30
CA ALA A 132 32.81 -25.41 19.23
C ALA A 132 34.22 -25.88 19.64
N PRO A 133 34.36 -27.03 20.36
CA PRO A 133 35.65 -27.58 20.76
C PRO A 133 36.34 -28.20 19.53
N ARG A 134 37.62 -27.86 19.35
CA ARG A 134 38.52 -28.50 18.38
C ARG A 134 38.82 -29.91 18.89
N GLY A 135 38.36 -30.95 18.19
CA GLY A 135 38.83 -32.32 18.34
C GLY A 135 40.26 -32.43 17.83
N ARG A 136 41.11 -33.01 18.68
CA ARG A 136 42.45 -33.53 18.31
C ARG A 136 42.26 -34.91 17.70
N SER A 137 42.87 -35.19 16.63
CA SER A 137 43.73 -36.36 16.31
C SER A 137 44.13 -36.28 14.86
#